data_ec0edcb4e67bfba7a22265e5c511610f
#
_entry.id   ec0edcb4e67bfba7a22265e5c511610f
#
_cell.length_a   1.000
_cell.length_b   1.000
_cell.length_c   1.000
_cell.angle_alpha   90.00
_cell.angle_beta   90.00
_cell.angle_gamma   90.00
#
_symmetry.space_group_name_H-M   'P 1'
#
loop_
_entity.id
_entity.type
_entity.pdbx_description
1 polymer ?
#
loop_
_entity_poly.entity_id
_entity_poly.type
_entity_poly.pdbx_seq_one_letter_code
_entity_poly.pdbx_strand_id
1 'polypeptide(L)'
;PYEEMAVLYRTNSGARFLVETLMRYQIPFCMRDTLPNLYEHWIAQDVISYIRIAMGERSRREFLRIMNRPNRYFSRDALDDVQVSFEGLRWFYEEKDWMCDRIDKLEEDLNTLKQMTPYGAINYIRYGIGYEEYLKEYAQYRKIKAEELFEVMEELASSAKNFKSFSEWFVHIEEYTQQLKEQAKKQVSEKKGITISTLHSIKGLEFDAVFLMDVNEGSLPYHKAVTESSIEEERRLFYVGITRARKFLWILYAKNRHDKELEVSRFLTESGLVLKEEKDKKK
;
A
#
# COMPACT_ATOMS: atom_id res chain seq x y z
N PRO A 1 2.65 30.63 3.12
CA PRO A 1 1.54 29.96 3.85
C PRO A 1 1.29 28.61 3.20
N TYR A 2 0.81 27.63 3.99
CA TYR A 2 0.59 26.24 3.54
C TYR A 2 -0.47 26.14 2.43
N GLU A 3 -1.44 27.04 2.41
CA GLU A 3 -2.54 27.10 1.44
C GLU A 3 -2.04 27.41 0.02
N GLU A 4 -0.86 28.03 -0.09
CA GLU A 4 -0.21 28.37 -1.36
C GLU A 4 0.80 27.29 -1.80
N MET A 5 0.77 26.11 -1.15
CA MET A 5 1.63 24.98 -1.46
C MET A 5 0.82 23.79 -1.96
N ALA A 6 1.35 23.08 -2.94
CA ALA A 6 0.77 21.81 -3.41
C ALA A 6 1.84 20.73 -3.55
N VAL A 7 1.45 19.51 -3.23
CA VAL A 7 2.22 18.29 -3.54
C VAL A 7 1.41 17.45 -4.52
N LEU A 8 2.02 17.18 -5.67
CA LEU A 8 1.37 16.53 -6.79
C LEU A 8 1.96 15.14 -7.05
N TYR A 9 1.09 14.17 -7.25
CA TYR A 9 1.41 12.78 -7.56
C TYR A 9 0.74 12.35 -8.86
N ARG A 10 1.32 11.33 -9.49
CA ARG A 10 0.66 10.67 -10.62
C ARG A 10 -0.47 9.75 -10.15
N THR A 11 -0.28 9.05 -9.03
CA THR A 11 -1.25 8.12 -8.45
C THR A 11 -1.43 8.39 -6.94
N ASN A 12 -2.59 8.07 -6.40
CA ASN A 12 -2.90 8.26 -4.99
C ASN A 12 -2.03 7.41 -4.05
N SER A 13 -1.55 6.25 -4.50
CA SER A 13 -0.67 5.39 -3.70
C SER A 13 0.64 6.07 -3.29
N GLY A 14 1.22 6.93 -4.14
CA GLY A 14 2.43 7.68 -3.84
C GLY A 14 2.29 8.67 -2.69
N ALA A 15 1.08 9.17 -2.42
CA ALA A 15 0.83 10.19 -1.41
C ALA A 15 0.83 9.67 0.04
N ARG A 16 0.69 8.35 0.26
CA ARG A 16 0.44 7.79 1.60
C ARG A 16 1.54 8.11 2.60
N PHE A 17 2.80 7.84 2.29
CA PHE A 17 3.91 8.12 3.20
C PHE A 17 4.04 9.60 3.56
N LEU A 18 3.75 10.49 2.60
CA LEU A 18 3.72 11.92 2.88
C LEU A 18 2.58 12.24 3.84
N VAL A 19 1.39 11.71 3.59
CA VAL A 19 0.21 11.95 4.44
C VAL A 19 0.46 11.46 5.87
N GLU A 20 0.99 10.24 6.05
CA GLU A 20 1.39 9.72 7.37
C GLU A 20 2.43 10.63 8.05
N THR A 21 3.39 11.15 7.28
CA THR A 21 4.41 12.07 7.80
C THR A 21 3.80 13.40 8.21
N LEU A 22 2.96 14.00 7.39
CA LEU A 22 2.29 15.27 7.69
C LEU A 22 1.39 15.14 8.94
N MET A 23 0.67 14.00 9.07
CA MET A 23 -0.12 13.69 10.26
C MET A 23 0.76 13.61 11.52
N ARG A 24 1.88 12.87 11.44
CA ARG A 24 2.83 12.72 12.56
C ARG A 24 3.40 14.04 13.04
N TYR A 25 3.73 14.94 12.11
CA TYR A 25 4.27 16.26 12.43
C TYR A 25 3.19 17.34 12.62
N GLN A 26 1.90 16.95 12.59
CA GLN A 26 0.76 17.86 12.74
C GLN A 26 0.77 19.03 11.73
N ILE A 27 1.31 18.79 10.54
CA ILE A 27 1.30 19.78 9.46
C ILE A 27 -0.07 19.75 8.77
N PRO A 28 -0.78 20.88 8.68
CA PRO A 28 -2.09 20.90 8.08
C PRO A 28 -2.03 20.67 6.57
N PHE A 29 -2.88 19.80 6.07
CA PHE A 29 -3.02 19.52 4.65
C PHE A 29 -4.48 19.27 4.27
N CYS A 30 -4.79 19.42 3.00
CA CYS A 30 -6.07 19.05 2.43
C CYS A 30 -5.86 18.18 1.20
N MET A 31 -6.62 17.09 1.10
CA MET A 31 -6.59 16.20 -0.04
C MET A 31 -7.70 16.52 -1.03
N ARG A 32 -7.39 16.56 -2.30
CA ARG A 32 -8.42 16.69 -3.34
C ARG A 32 -8.98 15.35 -3.78
N ASP A 33 -8.18 14.32 -3.69
CA ASP A 33 -8.55 12.94 -4.04
C ASP A 33 -8.72 12.12 -2.77
N THR A 34 -9.60 11.13 -2.79
CA THR A 34 -9.73 10.19 -1.69
C THR A 34 -8.53 9.23 -1.73
N LEU A 35 -7.74 9.22 -0.65
CA LEU A 35 -6.69 8.20 -0.48
C LEU A 35 -7.34 6.85 -0.20
N PRO A 36 -7.06 5.83 -1.02
CA PRO A 36 -7.46 4.48 -0.65
C PRO A 36 -6.73 4.07 0.63
N ASN A 37 -7.49 3.61 1.63
CA ASN A 37 -6.90 3.08 2.85
C ASN A 37 -6.23 1.73 2.54
N LEU A 38 -4.90 1.65 2.67
CA LEU A 38 -4.16 0.41 2.46
C LEU A 38 -4.72 -0.73 3.29
N TYR A 39 -5.05 -0.45 4.55
CA TYR A 39 -5.52 -1.46 5.51
C TYR A 39 -6.94 -1.96 5.21
N GLU A 40 -7.70 -1.28 4.35
CA GLU A 40 -9.00 -1.75 3.82
C GLU A 40 -8.84 -2.59 2.53
N HIS A 41 -7.65 -2.60 1.92
CA HIS A 41 -7.38 -3.43 0.76
C HIS A 41 -7.49 -4.92 1.12
N TRP A 42 -8.08 -5.74 0.24
CA TRP A 42 -8.37 -7.15 0.54
C TRP A 42 -7.13 -7.97 0.93
N ILE A 43 -5.96 -7.70 0.32
CA ILE A 43 -4.67 -8.33 0.66
C ILE A 43 -4.28 -7.98 2.10
N ALA A 44 -4.35 -6.70 2.47
CA ALA A 44 -4.03 -6.25 3.82
C ALA A 44 -4.98 -6.88 4.86
N GLN A 45 -6.25 -6.98 4.52
CA GLN A 45 -7.25 -7.62 5.37
C GLN A 45 -7.00 -9.13 5.53
N ASP A 46 -6.52 -9.83 4.49
CA ASP A 46 -6.12 -11.23 4.62
C ASP A 46 -4.94 -11.38 5.58
N VAL A 47 -3.90 -10.56 5.43
CA VAL A 47 -2.74 -10.53 6.33
C VAL A 47 -3.13 -10.22 7.77
N ILE A 48 -3.98 -9.21 7.97
CA ILE A 48 -4.52 -8.85 9.29
C ILE A 48 -5.30 -10.02 9.90
N SER A 49 -6.09 -10.75 9.11
CA SER A 49 -6.82 -11.93 9.58
C SER A 49 -5.88 -13.05 10.02
N TYR A 50 -4.81 -13.31 9.27
CA TYR A 50 -3.77 -14.26 9.68
C TYR A 50 -3.19 -13.90 11.06
N ILE A 51 -2.82 -12.64 11.25
CA ILE A 51 -2.23 -12.16 12.50
C ILE A 51 -3.25 -12.21 13.64
N ARG A 52 -4.51 -11.83 13.42
CA ARG A 52 -5.56 -11.91 14.44
C ARG A 52 -5.80 -13.35 14.89
N ILE A 53 -5.86 -14.31 13.96
CA ILE A 53 -6.01 -15.73 14.27
C ILE A 53 -4.78 -16.24 15.03
N ALA A 54 -3.57 -15.83 14.65
CA ALA A 54 -2.34 -16.16 15.38
C ALA A 54 -2.38 -15.62 16.81
N MET A 55 -2.97 -14.43 17.05
CA MET A 55 -3.15 -13.84 18.37
C MET A 55 -4.30 -14.45 19.19
N GLY A 56 -5.02 -15.42 18.64
CA GLY A 56 -6.08 -16.15 19.35
C GLY A 56 -7.50 -15.84 18.94
N GLU A 57 -7.72 -14.98 17.92
CA GLU A 57 -9.04 -14.79 17.33
C GLU A 57 -9.54 -16.10 16.69
N ARG A 58 -10.80 -16.47 16.96
CA ARG A 58 -11.36 -17.75 16.50
C ARG A 58 -12.68 -17.57 15.73
N SER A 59 -13.03 -16.33 15.38
CA SER A 59 -14.28 -16.10 14.67
C SER A 59 -14.29 -16.75 13.28
N ARG A 60 -15.41 -17.34 12.91
CA ARG A 60 -15.65 -17.92 11.59
C ARG A 60 -15.32 -16.94 10.46
N ARG A 61 -15.58 -15.65 10.66
CA ARG A 61 -15.30 -14.59 9.68
C ARG A 61 -13.83 -14.52 9.29
N GLU A 62 -12.94 -14.53 10.26
CA GLU A 62 -11.49 -14.42 10.02
C GLU A 62 -10.98 -15.70 9.34
N PHE A 63 -11.44 -16.88 9.77
CA PHE A 63 -11.07 -18.15 9.13
C PHE A 63 -11.55 -18.24 7.68
N LEU A 64 -12.80 -17.89 7.38
CA LEU A 64 -13.34 -17.89 6.02
C LEU A 64 -12.52 -17.02 5.06
N ARG A 65 -11.88 -15.97 5.58
CA ARG A 65 -11.05 -15.08 4.79
C ARG A 65 -9.76 -15.75 4.33
N ILE A 66 -9.09 -16.50 5.22
CA ILE A 66 -7.74 -17.04 4.95
C ILE A 66 -7.70 -18.54 4.65
N MET A 67 -8.77 -19.28 4.92
CA MET A 67 -8.77 -20.76 4.88
C MET A 67 -8.19 -21.36 3.59
N ASN A 68 -8.46 -20.72 2.47
CA ASN A 68 -7.99 -21.12 1.14
C ASN A 68 -7.17 -20.02 0.44
N ARG A 69 -6.37 -19.26 1.20
CA ARG A 69 -5.47 -18.22 0.68
C ARG A 69 -4.10 -18.30 1.35
N PRO A 70 -3.17 -19.17 0.94
CA PRO A 70 -3.19 -20.05 -0.24
C PRO A 70 -4.19 -21.19 -0.15
N ASN A 71 -4.42 -21.84 -1.31
CA ASN A 71 -5.43 -22.88 -1.42
C ASN A 71 -5.07 -24.13 -0.58
N ARG A 72 -5.93 -24.46 0.38
CA ARG A 72 -5.85 -25.63 1.26
C ARG A 72 -6.97 -26.63 1.04
N TYR A 73 -7.93 -26.29 0.17
CA TYR A 73 -9.12 -27.12 -0.13
C TYR A 73 -10.04 -27.34 1.07
N PHE A 74 -10.06 -26.44 2.05
CA PHE A 74 -11.02 -26.53 3.14
C PHE A 74 -12.43 -26.21 2.65
N SER A 75 -13.40 -27.05 3.04
CA SER A 75 -14.83 -26.76 2.82
C SER A 75 -15.32 -25.67 3.78
N ARG A 76 -16.26 -24.87 3.32
CA ARG A 76 -16.95 -23.91 4.20
C ARG A 76 -17.77 -24.58 5.29
N ASP A 77 -18.23 -25.80 5.03
CA ASP A 77 -19.01 -26.60 5.99
C ASP A 77 -18.19 -27.03 7.21
N ALA A 78 -16.84 -27.13 7.05
CA ALA A 78 -15.94 -27.37 8.17
C ALA A 78 -15.87 -26.20 9.15
N LEU A 79 -16.41 -25.05 8.80
CA LEU A 79 -16.43 -23.82 9.59
C LEU A 79 -17.85 -23.42 9.99
N ASP A 80 -18.72 -24.38 10.33
CA ASP A 80 -20.14 -24.09 10.63
C ASP A 80 -20.32 -23.39 11.97
N ASP A 81 -19.41 -23.60 12.91
CA ASP A 81 -19.44 -22.95 14.22
C ASP A 81 -19.05 -21.46 14.15
N VAL A 82 -19.66 -20.65 15.03
CA VAL A 82 -19.31 -19.23 15.20
C VAL A 82 -17.85 -19.06 15.63
N GLN A 83 -17.36 -19.97 16.45
CA GLN A 83 -15.99 -20.07 16.91
C GLN A 83 -15.33 -21.31 16.30
N VAL A 84 -14.24 -21.12 15.56
CA VAL A 84 -13.51 -22.20 14.89
C VAL A 84 -12.44 -22.75 15.81
N SER A 85 -12.39 -24.07 16.00
CA SER A 85 -11.30 -24.76 16.68
C SER A 85 -10.53 -25.66 15.72
N PHE A 86 -9.22 -25.80 15.92
CA PHE A 86 -8.41 -26.74 15.13
C PHE A 86 -8.80 -28.19 15.41
N GLU A 87 -9.26 -28.48 16.62
CA GLU A 87 -9.79 -29.78 17.02
C GLU A 87 -11.06 -30.12 16.24
N GLY A 88 -11.99 -29.18 16.13
CA GLY A 88 -13.22 -29.33 15.33
C GLY A 88 -12.92 -29.51 13.85
N LEU A 89 -11.92 -28.79 13.31
CA LEU A 89 -11.48 -28.98 11.93
C LEU A 89 -10.91 -30.38 11.70
N ARG A 90 -10.05 -30.91 12.61
CA ARG A 90 -9.52 -32.27 12.53
C ARG A 90 -10.64 -33.30 12.62
N TRP A 91 -11.60 -33.11 13.49
CA TRP A 91 -12.75 -34.01 13.61
C TRP A 91 -13.60 -34.04 12.33
N PHE A 92 -13.84 -32.88 11.71
CA PHE A 92 -14.58 -32.80 10.44
C PHE A 92 -13.87 -33.57 9.31
N TYR A 93 -12.55 -33.61 9.34
CA TYR A 93 -11.73 -34.28 8.31
C TYR A 93 -11.07 -35.57 8.81
N GLU A 94 -11.57 -36.20 9.86
CA GLU A 94 -10.94 -37.37 10.50
C GLU A 94 -10.64 -38.54 9.56
N GLU A 95 -11.43 -38.71 8.48
CA GLU A 95 -11.22 -39.74 7.46
C GLU A 95 -10.22 -39.32 6.36
N LYS A 96 -9.60 -38.13 6.44
CA LYS A 96 -8.74 -37.54 5.39
C LYS A 96 -7.41 -37.06 5.98
N ASP A 97 -6.48 -37.96 6.19
CA ASP A 97 -5.15 -37.66 6.79
C ASP A 97 -4.49 -36.44 6.15
N TRP A 98 -4.49 -36.35 4.82
CA TRP A 98 -3.88 -35.24 4.08
C TRP A 98 -4.54 -33.87 4.36
N MET A 99 -5.80 -33.86 4.83
CA MET A 99 -6.45 -32.64 5.28
C MET A 99 -6.02 -32.28 6.71
N CYS A 100 -5.87 -33.29 7.57
CA CYS A 100 -5.34 -33.12 8.91
C CYS A 100 -3.92 -32.55 8.87
N ASP A 101 -3.04 -33.04 7.97
CA ASP A 101 -1.70 -32.50 7.76
C ASP A 101 -1.71 -31.00 7.39
N ARG A 102 -2.68 -30.58 6.56
CA ARG A 102 -2.85 -29.16 6.19
C ARG A 102 -3.37 -28.29 7.34
N ILE A 103 -4.22 -28.86 8.20
CA ILE A 103 -4.69 -28.18 9.41
C ILE A 103 -3.52 -28.01 10.38
N ASP A 104 -2.73 -29.05 10.59
CA ASP A 104 -1.55 -29.02 11.45
C ASP A 104 -0.52 -28.02 10.94
N LYS A 105 -0.28 -27.99 9.64
CA LYS A 105 0.60 -27.00 9.03
C LYS A 105 0.10 -25.57 9.23
N LEU A 106 -1.20 -25.33 9.07
CA LEU A 106 -1.80 -24.00 9.32
C LEU A 106 -1.65 -23.59 10.79
N GLU A 107 -1.88 -24.52 11.72
CA GLU A 107 -1.72 -24.25 13.15
C GLU A 107 -0.26 -23.95 13.53
N GLU A 108 0.70 -24.71 12.96
CA GLU A 108 2.14 -24.46 13.11
C GLU A 108 2.54 -23.08 12.59
N ASP A 109 2.07 -22.73 11.38
CA ASP A 109 2.34 -21.43 10.77
C ASP A 109 1.81 -20.27 11.64
N LEU A 110 0.60 -20.40 12.18
CA LEU A 110 0.01 -19.40 13.07
C LEU A 110 0.75 -19.28 14.42
N ASN A 111 1.23 -20.39 14.98
CA ASN A 111 2.05 -20.39 16.18
C ASN A 111 3.41 -19.72 15.93
N THR A 112 3.98 -19.90 14.75
CA THR A 112 5.21 -19.24 14.31
C THR A 112 4.99 -17.72 14.17
N LEU A 113 3.90 -17.29 13.54
CA LEU A 113 3.53 -15.88 13.38
C LEU A 113 3.43 -15.16 14.72
N LYS A 114 2.87 -15.80 15.74
CA LYS A 114 2.64 -15.21 17.06
C LYS A 114 3.92 -14.66 17.73
N GLN A 115 5.08 -15.22 17.37
CA GLN A 115 6.37 -14.85 17.97
C GLN A 115 7.13 -13.79 17.15
N MET A 116 6.59 -13.36 16.02
CA MET A 116 7.25 -12.43 15.11
C MET A 116 6.86 -10.97 15.37
N THR A 117 7.70 -10.05 14.88
CA THR A 117 7.30 -8.65 14.73
C THR A 117 6.30 -8.52 13.57
N PRO A 118 5.50 -7.43 13.51
CA PRO A 118 4.55 -7.23 12.40
C PRO A 118 5.22 -7.32 11.02
N TYR A 119 6.38 -6.72 10.83
CA TYR A 119 7.16 -6.81 9.60
C TYR A 119 7.59 -8.25 9.28
N GLY A 120 8.11 -8.98 10.29
CA GLY A 120 8.50 -10.37 10.13
C GLY A 120 7.32 -11.27 9.77
N ALA A 121 6.17 -11.08 10.43
CA ALA A 121 4.96 -11.83 10.17
C ALA A 121 4.42 -11.62 8.75
N ILE A 122 4.41 -10.38 8.25
CA ILE A 122 3.97 -10.07 6.88
C ILE A 122 4.87 -10.81 5.86
N ASN A 123 6.19 -10.79 6.06
CA ASN A 123 7.12 -11.50 5.18
C ASN A 123 6.98 -13.02 5.30
N TYR A 124 6.72 -13.55 6.49
CA TYR A 124 6.47 -14.98 6.67
C TYR A 124 5.17 -15.42 5.99
N ILE A 125 4.09 -14.63 6.11
CA ILE A 125 2.83 -14.88 5.37
C ILE A 125 3.11 -14.89 3.87
N ARG A 126 3.87 -13.90 3.39
CA ARG A 126 4.20 -13.77 1.97
C ARG A 126 4.96 -14.95 1.42
N TYR A 127 6.08 -15.31 2.06
CA TYR A 127 7.04 -16.28 1.54
C TYR A 127 6.94 -17.65 2.23
N GLY A 128 6.82 -17.70 3.56
CA GLY A 128 6.80 -18.94 4.34
C GLY A 128 5.48 -19.69 4.20
N ILE A 129 4.35 -18.99 4.31
CA ILE A 129 3.00 -19.58 4.10
C ILE A 129 2.70 -19.77 2.60
N GLY A 130 3.39 -19.03 1.71
CA GLY A 130 3.19 -19.12 0.27
C GLY A 130 2.08 -18.20 -0.26
N TYR A 131 1.76 -17.11 0.43
CA TYR A 131 0.73 -16.18 0.01
C TYR A 131 1.10 -15.45 -1.30
N GLU A 132 2.41 -15.21 -1.57
CA GLU A 132 2.86 -14.62 -2.84
C GLU A 132 2.52 -15.51 -4.03
N GLU A 133 2.66 -16.83 -3.88
CA GLU A 133 2.30 -17.77 -4.95
C GLU A 133 0.80 -17.76 -5.22
N TYR A 134 -0.01 -17.72 -4.16
CA TYR A 134 -1.45 -17.51 -4.29
C TYR A 134 -1.78 -16.20 -5.04
N LEU A 135 -1.06 -15.10 -4.77
CA LEU A 135 -1.25 -13.83 -5.50
C LEU A 135 -0.89 -13.95 -6.98
N LYS A 136 0.14 -14.72 -7.34
CA LYS A 136 0.49 -15.01 -8.75
C LYS A 136 -0.64 -15.77 -9.46
N GLU A 137 -1.12 -16.84 -8.85
CA GLU A 137 -2.25 -17.63 -9.38
C GLU A 137 -3.51 -16.77 -9.53
N TYR A 138 -3.82 -15.96 -8.52
CA TYR A 138 -4.93 -15.03 -8.56
C TYR A 138 -4.80 -14.00 -9.69
N ALA A 139 -3.60 -13.41 -9.86
CA ALA A 139 -3.33 -12.44 -10.91
C ALA A 139 -3.50 -13.06 -12.30
N GLN A 140 -2.99 -14.28 -12.50
CA GLN A 140 -3.15 -15.04 -13.74
C GLN A 140 -4.63 -15.32 -14.04
N TYR A 141 -5.39 -15.77 -13.05
CA TYR A 141 -6.83 -16.04 -13.19
C TYR A 141 -7.60 -14.76 -13.55
N ARG A 142 -7.28 -13.64 -12.88
CA ARG A 142 -7.94 -12.34 -13.09
C ARG A 142 -7.40 -11.56 -14.29
N LYS A 143 -6.33 -12.05 -14.95
CA LYS A 143 -5.63 -11.39 -16.07
C LYS A 143 -5.15 -9.98 -15.71
N ILE A 144 -4.61 -9.83 -14.51
CA ILE A 144 -3.97 -8.61 -14.02
C ILE A 144 -2.48 -8.86 -13.79
N LYS A 145 -1.69 -7.81 -13.64
CA LYS A 145 -0.26 -7.94 -13.34
C LYS A 145 -0.04 -8.32 -11.87
N ALA A 146 0.73 -9.36 -11.63
CA ALA A 146 1.05 -9.81 -10.26
C ALA A 146 1.81 -8.74 -9.47
N GLU A 147 2.64 -7.95 -10.15
CA GLU A 147 3.42 -6.85 -9.57
C GLU A 147 2.52 -5.83 -8.84
N GLU A 148 1.32 -5.54 -9.35
CA GLU A 148 0.37 -4.64 -8.70
C GLU A 148 -0.07 -5.17 -7.32
N LEU A 149 -0.21 -6.48 -7.17
CA LEU A 149 -0.56 -7.12 -5.91
C LEU A 149 0.65 -7.20 -4.97
N PHE A 150 1.85 -7.39 -5.53
CA PHE A 150 3.08 -7.40 -4.75
C PHE A 150 3.41 -6.02 -4.18
N GLU A 151 3.14 -4.94 -4.92
CA GLU A 151 3.28 -3.58 -4.43
C GLU A 151 2.46 -3.36 -3.15
N VAL A 152 1.23 -3.87 -3.09
CA VAL A 152 0.41 -3.78 -1.88
C VAL A 152 1.05 -4.52 -0.70
N MET A 153 1.64 -5.70 -0.94
CA MET A 153 2.37 -6.44 0.10
C MET A 153 3.62 -5.70 0.57
N GLU A 154 4.38 -5.11 -0.37
CA GLU A 154 5.56 -4.29 -0.05
C GLU A 154 5.18 -3.06 0.77
N GLU A 155 4.12 -2.37 0.38
CA GLU A 155 3.62 -1.22 1.12
C GLU A 155 3.18 -1.60 2.54
N LEU A 156 2.46 -2.73 2.66
CA LEU A 156 2.01 -3.22 3.96
C LEU A 156 3.20 -3.60 4.86
N ALA A 157 4.19 -4.32 4.31
CA ALA A 157 5.41 -4.66 5.03
C ALA A 157 6.18 -3.41 5.47
N SER A 158 6.33 -2.42 4.57
CA SER A 158 7.00 -1.16 4.87
C SER A 158 6.29 -0.38 5.98
N SER A 159 4.96 -0.36 6.00
CA SER A 159 4.18 0.30 7.04
C SER A 159 4.39 -0.32 8.43
N ALA A 160 4.73 -1.61 8.47
CA ALA A 160 4.89 -2.37 9.70
C ALA A 160 6.32 -2.34 10.28
N LYS A 161 7.33 -1.84 9.54
CA LYS A 161 8.76 -1.90 9.92
C LYS A 161 9.09 -1.30 11.28
N ASN A 162 8.40 -0.24 11.67
CA ASN A 162 8.71 0.52 12.88
C ASN A 162 8.02 0.00 14.14
N PHE A 163 7.16 -1.01 14.02
CA PHE A 163 6.38 -1.56 15.14
C PHE A 163 7.02 -2.84 15.67
N LYS A 164 7.14 -2.93 16.99
CA LYS A 164 7.73 -4.08 17.67
C LYS A 164 6.69 -5.14 18.05
N SER A 165 5.43 -4.74 18.21
CA SER A 165 4.32 -5.62 18.58
C SER A 165 3.11 -5.45 17.67
N PHE A 166 2.29 -6.51 17.57
CA PHE A 166 1.03 -6.45 16.83
C PHE A 166 0.04 -5.45 17.42
N SER A 167 0.03 -5.30 18.76
CA SER A 167 -0.84 -4.35 19.43
C SER A 167 -0.54 -2.91 19.02
N GLU A 168 0.75 -2.52 19.01
CA GLU A 168 1.15 -1.19 18.53
C GLU A 168 0.76 -0.95 17.07
N TRP A 169 0.96 -1.97 16.22
CA TRP A 169 0.62 -1.87 14.81
C TRP A 169 -0.90 -1.76 14.58
N PHE A 170 -1.72 -2.51 15.32
CA PHE A 170 -3.18 -2.41 15.23
C PHE A 170 -3.72 -1.07 15.72
N VAL A 171 -3.16 -0.52 16.79
CA VAL A 171 -3.50 0.84 17.24
C VAL A 171 -3.20 1.86 16.13
N HIS A 172 -2.01 1.77 15.52
CA HIS A 172 -1.66 2.64 14.39
C HIS A 172 -2.64 2.49 13.20
N ILE A 173 -3.04 1.26 12.85
CA ILE A 173 -4.03 1.01 11.78
C ILE A 173 -5.35 1.72 12.08
N GLU A 174 -5.80 1.62 13.32
CA GLU A 174 -7.06 2.23 13.77
C GLU A 174 -6.99 3.76 13.74
N GLU A 175 -5.93 4.34 14.31
CA GLU A 175 -5.68 5.79 14.32
C GLU A 175 -5.57 6.34 12.89
N TYR A 176 -4.78 5.70 12.03
CA TYR A 176 -4.63 6.10 10.63
C TYR A 176 -5.97 6.06 9.88
N THR A 177 -6.72 4.97 10.05
CA THR A 177 -8.04 4.81 9.42
C THR A 177 -9.03 5.90 9.89
N GLN A 178 -9.02 6.20 11.19
CA GLN A 178 -9.86 7.25 11.75
C GLN A 178 -9.47 8.63 11.22
N GLN A 179 -8.17 8.93 11.18
CA GLN A 179 -7.66 10.20 10.66
C GLN A 179 -8.01 10.40 9.18
N LEU A 180 -7.91 9.35 8.34
CA LEU A 180 -8.34 9.43 6.94
C LEU A 180 -9.83 9.76 6.82
N LYS A 181 -10.68 9.12 7.65
CA LYS A 181 -12.12 9.40 7.67
C LYS A 181 -12.44 10.83 8.10
N GLU A 182 -11.72 11.35 9.09
CA GLU A 182 -11.87 12.73 9.54
C GLU A 182 -11.41 13.74 8.49
N GLN A 183 -10.28 13.46 7.83
CA GLN A 183 -9.80 14.30 6.73
C GLN A 183 -10.80 14.31 5.57
N ALA A 184 -11.37 13.18 5.20
CA ALA A 184 -12.40 13.11 4.16
C ALA A 184 -13.65 13.97 4.52
N LYS A 185 -14.01 14.04 5.81
CA LYS A 185 -15.11 14.90 6.29
C LYS A 185 -14.75 16.40 6.28
N LYS A 186 -13.51 16.74 6.65
CA LYS A 186 -13.01 18.13 6.70
C LYS A 186 -12.83 18.74 5.30
N GLN A 187 -12.58 17.93 4.26
CA GLN A 187 -12.48 18.38 2.86
C GLN A 187 -13.71 19.19 2.41
N VAL A 188 -14.85 18.99 3.02
CA VAL A 188 -16.11 19.68 2.67
C VAL A 188 -16.17 21.11 3.24
N SER A 189 -15.40 21.43 4.29
CA SER A 189 -15.60 22.67 5.06
C SER A 189 -14.42 23.65 5.12
N GLU A 190 -13.16 23.22 5.03
CA GLU A 190 -12.03 24.15 5.21
C GLU A 190 -10.83 23.83 4.29
N LYS A 191 -10.51 24.76 3.37
CA LYS A 191 -9.30 24.72 2.53
C LYS A 191 -8.07 25.26 3.28
N LYS A 192 -7.71 24.68 4.41
CA LYS A 192 -6.53 25.12 5.18
C LYS A 192 -5.44 24.04 5.13
N GLY A 193 -4.26 24.41 4.64
CA GLY A 193 -3.09 23.54 4.62
C GLY A 193 -2.56 23.24 3.22
N ILE A 194 -1.53 22.39 3.17
CA ILE A 194 -0.88 21.96 1.93
C ILE A 194 -1.87 21.15 1.09
N THR A 195 -2.07 21.53 -0.16
CA THR A 195 -2.91 20.76 -1.09
C THR A 195 -2.17 19.52 -1.58
N ILE A 196 -2.74 18.32 -1.35
CA ILE A 196 -2.27 17.05 -1.89
C ILE A 196 -3.23 16.59 -2.97
N SER A 197 -2.74 16.33 -4.17
CA SER A 197 -3.59 16.00 -5.31
C SER A 197 -2.85 15.15 -6.34
N THR A 198 -3.63 14.39 -7.13
CA THR A 198 -3.11 13.81 -8.36
C THR A 198 -2.98 14.88 -9.45
N LEU A 199 -2.12 14.60 -10.44
CA LEU A 199 -1.96 15.46 -11.62
C LEU A 199 -3.27 15.63 -12.42
N HIS A 200 -4.17 14.65 -12.34
CA HIS A 200 -5.48 14.74 -13.02
C HIS A 200 -6.43 15.71 -12.33
N SER A 201 -6.45 15.70 -11.00
CA SER A 201 -7.42 16.45 -10.22
C SER A 201 -7.01 17.91 -9.96
N ILE A 202 -5.75 18.27 -10.27
CA ILE A 202 -5.21 19.62 -9.99
C ILE A 202 -5.50 20.62 -11.10
N LYS A 203 -6.09 20.21 -12.21
CA LYS A 203 -6.35 21.07 -13.36
C LYS A 203 -7.15 22.31 -12.95
N GLY A 204 -6.70 23.48 -13.39
CA GLY A 204 -7.35 24.77 -13.14
C GLY A 204 -6.96 25.46 -11.83
N LEU A 205 -6.10 24.87 -11.00
CA LEU A 205 -5.56 25.53 -9.80
C LEU A 205 -4.09 25.89 -10.02
N GLU A 206 -3.63 26.89 -9.26
CA GLU A 206 -2.23 27.34 -9.27
C GLU A 206 -1.80 27.66 -7.83
N PHE A 207 -0.51 27.43 -7.54
CA PHE A 207 0.06 27.59 -6.22
C PHE A 207 1.40 28.34 -6.32
N ASP A 208 1.78 29.03 -5.26
CA ASP A 208 3.10 29.69 -5.21
C ASP A 208 4.23 28.66 -5.20
N ALA A 209 4.03 27.53 -4.55
CA ALA A 209 5.01 26.46 -4.41
C ALA A 209 4.39 25.10 -4.78
N VAL A 210 5.04 24.39 -5.70
CA VAL A 210 4.59 23.04 -6.13
C VAL A 210 5.74 22.05 -5.99
N PHE A 211 5.42 20.93 -5.37
CA PHE A 211 6.29 19.75 -5.26
C PHE A 211 5.72 18.65 -6.16
N LEU A 212 6.43 18.29 -7.21
CA LEU A 212 6.06 17.20 -8.10
C LEU A 212 6.84 15.96 -7.70
N MET A 213 6.15 14.97 -7.17
CA MET A 213 6.73 13.78 -6.53
C MET A 213 6.83 12.60 -7.48
N ASP A 214 7.74 11.68 -7.17
CA ASP A 214 7.90 10.39 -7.86
C ASP A 214 8.07 10.52 -9.38
N VAL A 215 8.89 11.48 -9.84
CA VAL A 215 9.17 11.69 -11.27
C VAL A 215 10.21 10.67 -11.75
N ASN A 216 9.78 9.41 -11.73
CA ASN A 216 10.55 8.23 -12.14
C ASN A 216 9.87 7.49 -13.29
N GLU A 217 10.65 6.77 -14.10
CA GLU A 217 10.11 5.80 -15.05
C GLU A 217 9.20 4.80 -14.33
N GLY A 218 8.06 4.49 -14.94
CA GLY A 218 7.05 3.62 -14.35
C GLY A 218 6.06 4.34 -13.40
N SER A 219 6.46 5.48 -12.83
CA SER A 219 5.57 6.34 -12.04
C SER A 219 5.03 7.49 -12.88
N LEU A 220 5.90 8.25 -13.50
CA LEU A 220 5.58 9.33 -14.44
C LEU A 220 6.65 9.38 -15.54
N PRO A 221 6.43 8.78 -16.75
CA PRO A 221 5.17 8.17 -17.20
C PRO A 221 4.76 6.92 -16.43
N TYR A 222 3.45 6.72 -16.36
CA TYR A 222 2.88 5.56 -15.66
C TYR A 222 3.18 4.26 -16.42
N HIS A 223 3.54 3.19 -15.72
CA HIS A 223 4.00 1.92 -16.31
C HIS A 223 2.98 1.26 -17.28
N LYS A 224 1.71 1.63 -17.20
CA LYS A 224 0.68 1.17 -18.17
C LYS A 224 0.64 1.99 -19.46
N ALA A 225 1.34 3.11 -19.51
CA ALA A 225 1.44 3.94 -20.72
C ALA A 225 2.51 3.35 -21.65
N VAL A 226 2.13 2.37 -22.49
CA VAL A 226 3.06 1.63 -23.36
C VAL A 226 2.96 2.05 -24.85
N THR A 227 1.91 2.76 -25.24
CA THR A 227 1.75 3.27 -26.62
C THR A 227 2.23 4.72 -26.70
N GLU A 228 2.65 5.15 -27.89
CA GLU A 228 3.09 6.54 -28.11
C GLU A 228 2.00 7.54 -27.69
N SER A 229 0.75 7.28 -28.04
CA SER A 229 -0.38 8.12 -27.63
C SER A 229 -0.55 8.19 -26.11
N SER A 230 -0.36 7.08 -25.39
CA SER A 230 -0.47 7.07 -23.94
C SER A 230 0.73 7.77 -23.26
N ILE A 231 1.93 7.66 -23.82
CA ILE A 231 3.11 8.40 -23.34
C ILE A 231 2.91 9.92 -23.58
N GLU A 232 2.31 10.30 -24.71
CA GLU A 232 2.01 11.71 -24.98
C GLU A 232 1.00 12.30 -23.98
N GLU A 233 -0.01 11.51 -23.57
CA GLU A 233 -0.93 11.94 -22.51
C GLU A 233 -0.24 12.08 -21.15
N GLU A 234 0.69 11.18 -20.80
CA GLU A 234 1.52 11.31 -19.61
C GLU A 234 2.42 12.55 -19.66
N ARG A 235 2.95 12.89 -20.85
CA ARG A 235 3.73 14.12 -21.06
C ARG A 235 2.89 15.37 -20.83
N ARG A 236 1.62 15.35 -21.29
CA ARG A 236 0.67 16.45 -21.02
C ARG A 236 0.37 16.58 -19.54
N LEU A 237 0.22 15.46 -18.81
CA LEU A 237 0.03 15.48 -17.36
C LEU A 237 1.24 16.06 -16.63
N PHE A 238 2.46 15.67 -17.05
CA PHE A 238 3.69 16.25 -16.52
C PHE A 238 3.74 17.77 -16.74
N TYR A 239 3.44 18.21 -17.95
CA TYR A 239 3.34 19.65 -18.28
C TYR A 239 2.30 20.37 -17.43
N VAL A 240 1.11 19.79 -17.25
CA VAL A 240 0.07 20.35 -16.36
C VAL A 240 0.64 20.52 -14.94
N GLY A 241 1.34 19.52 -14.41
CA GLY A 241 1.95 19.60 -13.07
C GLY A 241 2.93 20.74 -12.95
N ILE A 242 3.85 20.91 -13.91
CA ILE A 242 4.85 21.99 -13.92
C ILE A 242 4.18 23.36 -13.95
N THR A 243 3.16 23.53 -14.78
CA THR A 243 2.45 24.81 -14.96
C THR A 243 1.55 25.20 -13.79
N ARG A 244 1.44 24.37 -12.75
CA ARG A 244 0.72 24.75 -11.52
C ARG A 244 1.53 25.63 -10.59
N ALA A 245 2.85 25.73 -10.79
CA ALA A 245 3.73 26.55 -10.00
C ALA A 245 3.77 28.01 -10.50
N ARG A 246 3.45 28.96 -9.64
CA ARG A 246 3.57 30.40 -9.92
C ARG A 246 4.97 30.95 -9.64
N LYS A 247 5.64 30.44 -8.59
CA LYS A 247 6.94 30.98 -8.13
C LYS A 247 8.00 29.90 -7.99
N PHE A 248 7.67 28.79 -7.34
CA PHE A 248 8.65 27.76 -6.98
C PHE A 248 8.15 26.39 -7.42
N LEU A 249 9.02 25.65 -8.11
CA LEU A 249 8.78 24.27 -8.53
C LEU A 249 9.91 23.39 -8.05
N TRP A 250 9.58 22.33 -7.33
CA TRP A 250 10.49 21.24 -6.98
C TRP A 250 10.03 19.97 -7.68
N ILE A 251 10.93 19.35 -8.42
CA ILE A 251 10.70 18.07 -9.08
C ILE A 251 11.55 17.05 -8.36
N LEU A 252 10.90 16.05 -7.77
CA LEU A 252 11.55 15.06 -6.93
C LEU A 252 11.41 13.68 -7.55
N TYR A 253 12.51 12.93 -7.52
CA TYR A 253 12.57 11.54 -7.93
C TYR A 253 13.32 10.72 -6.88
N ALA A 254 12.97 9.45 -6.74
CA ALA A 254 13.65 8.51 -5.87
C ALA A 254 14.76 7.79 -6.64
N LYS A 255 15.95 7.61 -6.03
CA LYS A 255 17.01 6.77 -6.59
C LYS A 255 16.73 5.29 -6.37
N ASN A 256 16.16 4.95 -5.21
CA ASN A 256 15.84 3.58 -4.83
C ASN A 256 14.47 3.51 -4.16
N ARG A 257 13.75 2.41 -4.36
CA ARG A 257 12.51 2.07 -3.65
C ARG A 257 12.50 0.56 -3.36
N HIS A 258 12.32 0.18 -2.10
CA HIS A 258 12.32 -1.24 -1.66
C HIS A 258 13.54 -2.01 -2.18
N ASP A 259 14.75 -1.44 -2.01
CA ASP A 259 16.03 -2.00 -2.45
C ASP A 259 16.18 -2.20 -3.97
N LYS A 260 15.27 -1.63 -4.77
CA LYS A 260 15.36 -1.56 -6.23
C LYS A 260 15.78 -0.18 -6.67
N GLU A 261 16.77 -0.10 -7.55
CA GLU A 261 17.16 1.13 -8.22
C GLU A 261 16.04 1.59 -9.17
N LEU A 262 15.76 2.89 -9.16
CA LEU A 262 14.73 3.49 -10.00
C LEU A 262 15.38 4.43 -11.02
N GLU A 263 14.90 4.34 -12.25
CA GLU A 263 15.32 5.27 -13.31
C GLU A 263 14.57 6.60 -13.19
N VAL A 264 15.28 7.66 -13.51
CA VAL A 264 14.71 9.01 -13.60
C VAL A 264 13.77 9.08 -14.80
N SER A 265 12.66 9.78 -14.66
CA SER A 265 11.70 9.98 -15.75
C SER A 265 12.36 10.56 -17.02
N ARG A 266 12.04 9.98 -18.16
CA ARG A 266 12.44 10.51 -19.47
C ARG A 266 11.97 11.96 -19.69
N PHE A 267 10.88 12.37 -19.07
CA PHE A 267 10.36 13.74 -19.21
C PHE A 267 11.29 14.81 -18.65
N LEU A 268 12.13 14.48 -17.66
CA LEU A 268 13.16 15.41 -17.17
C LEU A 268 14.27 15.61 -18.21
N THR A 269 14.67 14.57 -18.90
CA THR A 269 15.65 14.64 -19.99
C THR A 269 15.08 15.39 -21.19
N GLU A 270 13.87 15.06 -21.59
CA GLU A 270 13.16 15.68 -22.72
C GLU A 270 12.90 17.19 -22.49
N SER A 271 12.66 17.60 -21.24
CA SER A 271 12.42 19.01 -20.89
C SER A 271 13.70 19.85 -20.83
N GLY A 272 14.86 19.25 -21.01
CA GLY A 272 16.16 19.92 -20.91
C GLY A 272 16.51 20.39 -19.48
N LEU A 273 15.81 19.92 -18.47
CA LEU A 273 16.15 20.19 -17.08
C LEU A 273 17.43 19.44 -16.73
N VAL A 274 18.50 20.18 -16.49
CA VAL A 274 19.78 19.62 -16.06
C VAL A 274 19.64 19.20 -14.59
N LEU A 275 19.71 17.90 -14.34
CA LEU A 275 19.79 17.37 -12.99
C LEU A 275 21.14 17.83 -12.39
N LYS A 276 21.11 18.68 -11.38
CA LYS A 276 22.29 18.94 -10.57
C LYS A 276 22.52 17.71 -9.71
N GLU A 277 23.55 16.92 -10.02
CA GLU A 277 24.06 15.93 -9.07
C GLU A 277 24.50 16.67 -7.82
N GLU A 278 23.88 16.40 -6.68
CA GLU A 278 24.45 16.80 -5.39
C GLU A 278 25.79 16.08 -5.25
N LYS A 279 26.87 16.83 -5.42
CA LYS A 279 28.18 16.36 -4.98
C LYS A 279 28.08 16.19 -3.47
N ASP A 280 28.08 14.93 -3.02
CA ASP A 280 28.22 14.59 -1.61
C ASP A 280 29.31 15.48 -0.99
N LYS A 281 28.89 16.44 -0.19
CA LYS A 281 29.80 17.11 0.72
C LYS A 281 30.09 16.14 1.86
N LYS A 282 31.01 15.21 1.61
CA LYS A 282 31.80 14.62 2.70
C LYS A 282 32.55 15.75 3.40
N LYS A 283 32.09 16.06 4.59
CA LYS A 283 32.94 16.62 5.65
C LYS A 283 32.47 16.08 6.98
#